data_c164e03a5cb0525f0724f52ca81f0935
#
_entry.id   c164e03a5cb0525f0724f52ca81f0935
#
_cell.length_a   1.000
_cell.length_b   1.000
_cell.length_c   1.000
_cell.angle_alpha   90.00
_cell.angle_beta   90.00
_cell.angle_gamma   90.00
#
_symmetry.space_group_name_H-M   'P 1'
#
loop_
_entity.id
_entity.type
_entity.pdbx_description
1 polymer ?
#
loop_
_entity_poly.entity_id
_entity_poly.type
_entity_poly.pdbx_seq_one_letter_code
_entity_poly.pdbx_strand_id
1 'polypeptide(L)'
;IIDQVIEHRKAIIVSDAMKDRKFGQSRSVVDLKLSSVMCVPLMFRNDLLGVLYLGNDAITGLFTEGDLSLLQVWAAQASVTVHAALLLNQLKTTNRNLKEQLRRSSQGDIIGTCAPMKHVFKMIRRLAPTDISALVLGETGTGKELVAKEIHRLSPRSARPFVSINCGAIPENLLESELFGHKKGAFTGAVTDKVGKFESADGGTLFLDEIGEMPMNLQVKLLRVLQERVIERVGDLTPRQVDIRVIAATNKDLDDEIQTGRFREDLLYRLNEITLDLPP
;
A
#
# COMPACT_ATOMS: atom_id res chain seq x y z
N ILE A 1 -49.95 7.31 -6.09
CA ILE A 1 -49.77 7.98 -4.78
C ILE A 1 -48.34 8.40 -4.62
N ILE A 2 -47.36 7.47 -4.70
CA ILE A 2 -45.92 7.74 -4.54
C ILE A 2 -45.46 8.81 -5.54
N ASP A 3 -45.81 8.68 -6.82
CA ASP A 3 -45.42 9.63 -7.88
C ASP A 3 -45.88 11.06 -7.58
N GLN A 4 -47.13 11.21 -7.05
CA GLN A 4 -47.64 12.52 -6.64
C GLN A 4 -46.91 13.12 -5.45
N VAL A 5 -46.52 12.29 -4.47
CA VAL A 5 -45.69 12.75 -3.33
C VAL A 5 -44.30 13.18 -3.82
N ILE A 6 -43.73 12.46 -4.77
CA ILE A 6 -42.45 12.80 -5.39
C ILE A 6 -42.56 14.15 -6.15
N GLU A 7 -43.60 14.30 -6.97
CA GLU A 7 -43.79 15.50 -7.81
C GLU A 7 -44.10 16.74 -6.98
N HIS A 8 -45.08 16.62 -6.05
CA HIS A 8 -45.57 17.76 -5.30
C HIS A 8 -44.82 17.99 -3.97
N ARG A 9 -44.00 17.02 -3.53
CA ARG A 9 -43.27 17.05 -2.26
C ARG A 9 -44.16 17.30 -1.04
N LYS A 10 -45.40 16.82 -1.09
CA LYS A 10 -46.42 16.97 -0.05
C LYS A 10 -46.89 15.60 0.43
N ALA A 11 -47.13 15.53 1.74
CA ALA A 11 -47.73 14.34 2.32
C ALA A 11 -49.19 14.15 1.82
N ILE A 12 -49.58 12.90 1.65
CA ILE A 12 -50.93 12.51 1.18
C ILE A 12 -51.49 11.46 2.12
N ILE A 13 -52.75 11.63 2.48
CA ILE A 13 -53.57 10.64 3.19
C ILE A 13 -54.76 10.28 2.32
N VAL A 14 -55.08 8.99 2.21
CA VAL A 14 -56.22 8.48 1.43
C VAL A 14 -56.99 7.53 2.33
N SER A 15 -58.22 7.94 2.72
CA SER A 15 -59.05 7.20 3.68
C SER A 15 -59.77 5.97 3.08
N ASP A 16 -60.09 5.99 1.77
CA ASP A 16 -60.63 4.85 1.02
C ASP A 16 -59.93 4.81 -0.36
N ALA A 17 -58.82 4.10 -0.43
CA ALA A 17 -57.98 4.09 -1.61
C ALA A 17 -58.63 3.37 -2.80
N MET A 18 -59.53 2.40 -2.56
CA MET A 18 -60.21 1.66 -3.63
C MET A 18 -61.37 2.49 -4.28
N LYS A 19 -61.96 3.40 -3.55
CA LYS A 19 -63.04 4.28 -4.06
C LYS A 19 -62.55 5.67 -4.42
N ASP A 20 -61.29 5.98 -4.17
CA ASP A 20 -60.74 7.27 -4.50
C ASP A 20 -60.71 7.47 -6.03
N ARG A 21 -61.24 8.61 -6.50
CA ARG A 21 -61.34 8.94 -7.94
C ARG A 21 -59.96 9.05 -8.62
N LYS A 22 -58.93 9.34 -7.86
CA LYS A 22 -57.57 9.60 -8.35
C LYS A 22 -56.67 8.37 -8.25
N PHE A 23 -56.86 7.56 -7.22
CA PHE A 23 -55.95 6.48 -6.86
C PHE A 23 -56.53 5.07 -7.01
N GLY A 24 -57.84 4.94 -7.07
CA GLY A 24 -58.52 3.64 -7.11
C GLY A 24 -58.16 2.75 -8.31
N GLN A 25 -57.64 3.33 -9.39
CA GLN A 25 -57.14 2.60 -10.57
C GLN A 25 -55.64 2.40 -10.59
N SER A 26 -54.90 2.85 -9.57
CA SER A 26 -53.45 2.64 -9.54
C SER A 26 -53.09 1.19 -9.26
N ARG A 27 -52.13 0.65 -10.00
CA ARG A 27 -51.67 -0.75 -9.86
C ARG A 27 -51.40 -1.13 -8.40
N SER A 28 -50.69 -0.29 -7.67
CA SER A 28 -50.34 -0.54 -6.27
C SER A 28 -51.54 -0.67 -5.35
N VAL A 29 -52.62 0.11 -5.59
CA VAL A 29 -53.85 0.03 -4.80
C VAL A 29 -54.65 -1.20 -5.14
N VAL A 30 -54.73 -1.55 -6.43
CA VAL A 30 -55.51 -2.71 -6.91
C VAL A 30 -54.80 -4.02 -6.53
N ASP A 31 -53.51 -4.15 -6.81
CA ASP A 31 -52.75 -5.38 -6.57
C ASP A 31 -52.60 -5.70 -5.08
N LEU A 32 -52.42 -4.67 -4.25
CA LEU A 32 -52.30 -4.81 -2.80
C LEU A 32 -53.63 -4.66 -2.03
N LYS A 33 -54.75 -4.45 -2.74
CA LYS A 33 -56.10 -4.25 -2.16
C LYS A 33 -56.17 -3.23 -1.03
N LEU A 34 -55.47 -2.11 -1.19
CA LEU A 34 -55.27 -1.14 -0.12
C LEU A 34 -56.57 -0.39 0.18
N SER A 35 -57.01 -0.45 1.42
CA SER A 35 -58.19 0.27 1.94
C SER A 35 -57.86 1.69 2.37
N SER A 36 -56.77 1.89 3.09
CA SER A 36 -56.28 3.22 3.47
C SER A 36 -54.75 3.35 3.31
N VAL A 37 -54.30 4.53 2.92
CA VAL A 37 -52.90 4.82 2.63
C VAL A 37 -52.47 6.16 3.18
N MET A 38 -51.26 6.21 3.70
CA MET A 38 -50.59 7.42 4.09
C MET A 38 -49.15 7.43 3.49
N CYS A 39 -48.79 8.52 2.85
CA CYS A 39 -47.48 8.65 2.19
C CYS A 39 -46.90 10.03 2.47
N VAL A 40 -45.67 10.06 2.98
CA VAL A 40 -44.96 11.28 3.30
C VAL A 40 -43.55 11.32 2.64
N PRO A 41 -43.13 12.47 2.15
CA PRO A 41 -41.79 12.61 1.57
C PRO A 41 -40.73 12.67 2.68
N LEU A 42 -39.61 12.02 2.45
CA LEU A 42 -38.39 12.17 3.24
C LEU A 42 -37.56 13.31 2.67
N MET A 43 -37.70 14.48 3.28
CA MET A 43 -37.06 15.70 2.80
C MET A 43 -35.88 16.09 3.68
N PHE A 44 -34.77 16.41 3.07
CA PHE A 44 -33.66 17.06 3.74
C PHE A 44 -33.36 18.39 3.05
N ARG A 45 -33.66 19.51 3.73
CA ARG A 45 -33.71 20.85 3.10
C ARG A 45 -34.64 20.84 1.89
N ASN A 46 -34.09 20.98 0.67
CA ASN A 46 -34.83 20.98 -0.58
C ASN A 46 -34.74 19.66 -1.36
N ASP A 47 -33.96 18.70 -0.87
CA ASP A 47 -33.72 17.43 -1.57
C ASP A 47 -34.69 16.36 -1.09
N LEU A 48 -35.32 15.67 -2.02
CA LEU A 48 -36.14 14.52 -1.77
C LEU A 48 -35.22 13.28 -1.69
N LEU A 49 -35.11 12.68 -0.52
CA LEU A 49 -34.30 11.49 -0.28
C LEU A 49 -35.07 10.19 -0.56
N GLY A 50 -36.38 10.24 -0.45
CA GLY A 50 -37.29 9.10 -0.63
C GLY A 50 -38.68 9.39 -0.17
N VAL A 51 -39.50 8.36 -0.03
CA VAL A 51 -40.86 8.46 0.51
C VAL A 51 -41.09 7.37 1.55
N LEU A 52 -41.80 7.71 2.60
CA LEU A 52 -42.29 6.78 3.60
C LEU A 52 -43.78 6.46 3.27
N TYR A 53 -44.06 5.20 3.06
CA TYR A 53 -45.37 4.71 2.64
C TYR A 53 -45.94 3.74 3.68
N LEU A 54 -47.14 4.00 4.13
CA LEU A 54 -47.92 3.12 4.99
C LEU A 54 -49.25 2.80 4.33
N GLY A 55 -49.57 1.53 4.22
CA GLY A 55 -50.83 1.04 3.64
C GLY A 55 -51.48 0.02 4.54
N ASN A 56 -52.79 -0.01 4.52
CA ASN A 56 -53.64 -1.00 5.19
C ASN A 56 -54.69 -1.54 4.21
N ASP A 57 -54.91 -2.86 4.20
CA ASP A 57 -55.81 -3.57 3.31
C ASP A 57 -57.15 -3.93 3.97
N ALA A 58 -57.28 -3.80 5.30
CA ALA A 58 -58.45 -4.29 6.03
C ALA A 58 -59.45 -3.18 6.40
N ILE A 59 -59.00 -2.01 6.76
CA ILE A 59 -59.82 -0.94 7.37
C ILE A 59 -59.74 0.34 6.55
N THR A 60 -60.89 0.83 6.12
CA THR A 60 -61.05 2.17 5.53
C THR A 60 -61.07 3.23 6.61
N GLY A 61 -60.43 4.39 6.34
CA GLY A 61 -60.39 5.49 7.29
C GLY A 61 -59.50 5.22 8.53
N LEU A 62 -58.55 4.27 8.44
CA LEU A 62 -57.69 3.93 9.56
C LEU A 62 -56.80 5.09 9.95
N PHE A 63 -56.31 5.85 8.99
CA PHE A 63 -55.36 6.94 9.23
C PHE A 63 -56.09 8.27 9.38
N THR A 64 -55.71 9.04 10.40
CA THR A 64 -56.22 10.38 10.68
C THR A 64 -55.23 11.47 10.34
N GLU A 65 -55.64 12.73 10.28
CA GLU A 65 -54.74 13.87 10.12
C GLU A 65 -53.69 13.98 11.27
N GLY A 66 -54.09 13.51 12.47
CA GLY A 66 -53.18 13.42 13.60
C GLY A 66 -52.02 12.42 13.37
N ASP A 67 -52.37 11.26 12.78
CA ASP A 67 -51.38 10.23 12.42
C ASP A 67 -50.45 10.73 11.30
N LEU A 68 -50.98 11.48 10.33
CA LEU A 68 -50.21 12.10 9.28
C LEU A 68 -49.17 13.10 9.85
N SER A 69 -49.62 13.95 10.82
CA SER A 69 -48.73 14.90 11.47
C SER A 69 -47.63 14.22 12.26
N LEU A 70 -47.97 13.15 12.97
CA LEU A 70 -46.95 12.33 13.68
C LEU A 70 -45.98 11.69 12.71
N LEU A 71 -46.46 11.11 11.60
CA LEU A 71 -45.60 10.50 10.60
C LEU A 71 -44.69 11.51 9.90
N GLN A 72 -45.14 12.75 9.69
CA GLN A 72 -44.31 13.83 9.17
C GLN A 72 -43.14 14.16 10.11
N VAL A 73 -43.36 14.18 11.43
CA VAL A 73 -42.27 14.39 12.41
C VAL A 73 -41.24 13.25 12.34
N TRP A 74 -41.71 11.99 12.28
CA TRP A 74 -40.82 10.84 12.10
C TRP A 74 -40.09 10.88 10.77
N ALA A 75 -40.74 11.24 9.68
CA ALA A 75 -40.13 11.40 8.37
C ALA A 75 -39.04 12.45 8.35
N ALA A 76 -39.24 13.60 9.04
CA ALA A 76 -38.20 14.62 9.19
C ALA A 76 -36.97 14.09 9.91
N GLN A 77 -37.13 13.36 11.00
CA GLN A 77 -36.05 12.78 11.77
C GLN A 77 -35.32 11.68 10.98
N ALA A 78 -36.08 10.80 10.29
CA ALA A 78 -35.54 9.77 9.43
C ALA A 78 -34.73 10.36 8.27
N SER A 79 -35.19 11.48 7.69
CA SER A 79 -34.50 12.17 6.59
C SER A 79 -33.09 12.62 6.98
N VAL A 80 -32.91 13.14 8.18
CA VAL A 80 -31.57 13.53 8.70
C VAL A 80 -30.65 12.31 8.77
N THR A 81 -31.16 11.22 9.32
CA THR A 81 -30.38 9.97 9.48
C THR A 81 -30.01 9.37 8.14
N VAL A 82 -30.97 9.29 7.20
CA VAL A 82 -30.73 8.79 5.84
C VAL A 82 -29.69 9.65 5.11
N HIS A 83 -29.83 10.97 5.19
CA HIS A 83 -28.88 11.90 4.58
C HIS A 83 -27.46 11.73 5.12
N ALA A 84 -27.30 11.62 6.44
CA ALA A 84 -26.01 11.36 7.08
C ALA A 84 -25.41 10.03 6.62
N ALA A 85 -26.21 8.96 6.52
CA ALA A 85 -25.76 7.67 6.04
C ALA A 85 -25.30 7.71 4.57
N LEU A 86 -26.01 8.44 3.71
CA LEU A 86 -25.64 8.64 2.30
C LEU A 86 -24.31 9.39 2.17
N LEU A 87 -24.13 10.48 2.94
CA LEU A 87 -22.87 11.23 2.96
C LEU A 87 -21.70 10.37 3.43
N LEU A 88 -21.86 9.61 4.51
CA LEU A 88 -20.82 8.71 5.00
C LEU A 88 -20.44 7.66 3.94
N ASN A 89 -21.40 7.13 3.21
CA ASN A 89 -21.15 6.17 2.15
C ASN A 89 -20.41 6.80 0.96
N GLN A 90 -20.77 8.00 0.57
CA GLN A 90 -20.07 8.77 -0.47
C GLN A 90 -18.63 9.06 -0.06
N LEU A 91 -18.41 9.51 1.19
CA LEU A 91 -17.06 9.76 1.72
C LEU A 91 -16.20 8.50 1.74
N LYS A 92 -16.75 7.36 2.17
CA LYS A 92 -16.06 6.07 2.15
C LYS A 92 -15.65 5.65 0.74
N THR A 93 -16.57 5.79 -0.23
CA THR A 93 -16.33 5.45 -1.63
C THR A 93 -15.25 6.35 -2.25
N THR A 94 -15.35 7.66 -2.03
CA THR A 94 -14.35 8.62 -2.51
C THR A 94 -12.98 8.37 -1.90
N ASN A 95 -12.92 8.12 -0.58
CA ASN A 95 -11.65 7.81 0.10
C ASN A 95 -11.03 6.50 -0.42
N ARG A 96 -11.85 5.48 -0.68
CA ARG A 96 -11.39 4.22 -1.30
C ARG A 96 -10.83 4.46 -2.69
N ASN A 97 -11.52 5.22 -3.53
CA ASN A 97 -11.09 5.54 -4.88
C ASN A 97 -9.78 6.36 -4.89
N LEU A 98 -9.67 7.35 -4.00
CA LEU A 98 -8.44 8.13 -3.82
C LEU A 98 -7.27 7.26 -3.35
N LYS A 99 -7.50 6.35 -2.40
CA LYS A 99 -6.48 5.39 -1.96
C LYS A 99 -6.07 4.43 -3.09
N GLU A 100 -7.00 3.99 -3.92
CA GLU A 100 -6.69 3.14 -5.08
C GLU A 100 -5.92 3.92 -6.17
N GLN A 101 -6.25 5.19 -6.38
CA GLN A 101 -5.48 6.07 -7.29
C GLN A 101 -4.06 6.32 -6.77
N LEU A 102 -3.90 6.58 -5.47
CA LEU A 102 -2.58 6.69 -4.82
C LEU A 102 -1.79 5.38 -4.95
N ARG A 103 -2.42 4.23 -4.72
CA ARG A 103 -1.79 2.91 -4.90
C ARG A 103 -1.36 2.63 -6.34
N ARG A 104 -2.10 3.12 -7.34
CA ARG A 104 -1.72 2.99 -8.77
C ARG A 104 -0.57 3.92 -9.16
N SER A 105 -0.42 5.04 -8.47
CA SER A 105 0.70 6.00 -8.66
C SER A 105 1.89 5.73 -7.73
N SER A 106 1.74 4.90 -6.70
CA SER A 106 2.83 4.41 -5.86
C SER A 106 3.24 3.01 -6.27
N GLN A 107 4.53 2.72 -6.32
CA GLN A 107 5.03 1.35 -6.41
C GLN A 107 5.40 0.87 -5.01
N GLY A 108 4.58 -0.02 -4.44
CA GLY A 108 4.77 -0.47 -3.07
C GLY A 108 4.66 0.68 -2.06
N ASP A 109 5.65 0.80 -1.17
CA ASP A 109 5.73 1.86 -0.17
C ASP A 109 6.35 3.16 -0.69
N ILE A 110 6.80 3.19 -1.97
CA ILE A 110 7.44 4.37 -2.58
C ILE A 110 6.36 5.29 -3.15
N ILE A 111 6.27 6.50 -2.61
CA ILE A 111 5.35 7.53 -3.07
C ILE A 111 6.14 8.58 -3.87
N GLY A 112 5.75 8.81 -5.13
CA GLY A 112 6.36 9.85 -5.96
C GLY A 112 5.67 9.98 -7.30
N THR A 113 5.31 11.21 -7.67
CA THR A 113 4.61 11.53 -8.93
C THR A 113 5.42 12.41 -9.86
N CYS A 114 6.56 12.92 -9.40
CA CYS A 114 7.44 13.78 -10.19
C CYS A 114 8.09 13.02 -11.37
N ALA A 115 8.51 13.75 -12.40
CA ALA A 115 9.11 13.17 -13.59
C ALA A 115 10.38 12.32 -13.31
N PRO A 116 11.31 12.74 -12.43
CA PRO A 116 12.46 11.91 -12.03
C PRO A 116 12.04 10.59 -11.40
N MET A 117 11.07 10.58 -10.45
CA MET A 117 10.60 9.35 -9.82
C MET A 117 9.92 8.39 -10.81
N LYS A 118 9.22 8.91 -11.81
CA LYS A 118 8.66 8.06 -12.89
C LYS A 118 9.77 7.35 -13.67
N HIS A 119 10.93 7.99 -13.86
CA HIS A 119 12.10 7.36 -14.48
C HIS A 119 12.65 6.24 -13.59
N VAL A 120 12.83 6.50 -12.29
CA VAL A 120 13.25 5.49 -11.31
C VAL A 120 12.31 4.27 -11.33
N PHE A 121 11.00 4.48 -11.29
CA PHE A 121 10.02 3.38 -11.39
C PHE A 121 10.14 2.58 -12.69
N LYS A 122 10.41 3.22 -13.82
CA LYS A 122 10.64 2.53 -15.09
C LYS A 122 11.90 1.66 -15.02
N MET A 123 12.97 2.18 -14.40
CA MET A 123 14.22 1.44 -14.21
C MET A 123 14.03 0.25 -13.27
N ILE A 124 13.34 0.45 -12.13
CA ILE A 124 13.00 -0.65 -11.19
C ILE A 124 12.29 -1.79 -11.93
N ARG A 125 11.27 -1.49 -12.75
CA ARG A 125 10.53 -2.52 -13.51
C ARG A 125 11.38 -3.28 -14.51
N ARG A 126 12.39 -2.63 -15.10
CA ARG A 126 13.32 -3.28 -16.05
C ARG A 126 14.35 -4.12 -15.32
N LEU A 127 14.82 -3.66 -14.17
CA LEU A 127 15.86 -4.29 -13.38
C LEU A 127 15.33 -5.47 -12.56
N ALA A 128 14.13 -5.35 -12.02
CA ALA A 128 13.56 -6.34 -11.08
C ALA A 128 13.57 -7.79 -11.63
N PRO A 129 13.19 -8.07 -12.90
CA PRO A 129 13.18 -9.43 -13.44
C PRO A 129 14.57 -10.05 -13.67
N THR A 130 15.64 -9.28 -13.55
CA THR A 130 17.02 -9.73 -13.75
C THR A 130 17.69 -10.07 -12.44
N ASP A 131 18.80 -10.83 -12.51
CA ASP A 131 19.66 -11.13 -11.33
C ASP A 131 20.91 -10.25 -11.25
N ILE A 132 21.02 -9.24 -12.12
CA ILE A 132 22.16 -8.33 -12.15
C ILE A 132 22.22 -7.48 -10.89
N SER A 133 23.45 -7.07 -10.52
CA SER A 133 23.73 -6.16 -9.40
C SER A 133 23.21 -4.76 -9.73
N ALA A 134 22.80 -4.03 -8.71
CA ALA A 134 22.32 -2.66 -8.86
C ALA A 134 22.96 -1.75 -7.82
N LEU A 135 23.37 -0.56 -8.26
CA LEU A 135 23.85 0.50 -7.40
C LEU A 135 22.79 1.62 -7.32
N VAL A 136 22.36 1.92 -6.10
CA VAL A 136 21.37 2.97 -5.83
C VAL A 136 22.08 4.18 -5.24
N LEU A 137 22.09 5.27 -5.99
CA LEU A 137 22.71 6.53 -5.58
C LEU A 137 21.66 7.52 -5.09
N GLY A 138 21.97 8.33 -4.11
CA GLY A 138 21.09 9.40 -3.62
C GLY A 138 21.46 9.87 -2.22
N GLU A 139 21.02 11.06 -1.87
CA GLU A 139 21.26 11.65 -0.56
C GLU A 139 20.69 10.80 0.59
N THR A 140 21.11 11.09 1.82
CA THR A 140 20.57 10.44 3.01
C THR A 140 19.08 10.79 3.14
N GLY A 141 18.25 9.76 3.36
CA GLY A 141 16.81 9.96 3.50
C GLY A 141 15.98 9.90 2.21
N THR A 142 16.57 9.76 1.02
CA THR A 142 15.85 9.67 -0.27
C THR A 142 15.07 8.35 -0.48
N GLY A 143 15.20 7.39 0.44
CA GLY A 143 14.44 6.13 0.37
C GLY A 143 15.16 5.01 -0.39
N LYS A 144 16.49 4.99 -0.42
CA LYS A 144 17.31 3.96 -1.09
C LYS A 144 16.90 2.53 -0.68
N GLU A 145 16.64 2.30 0.60
CA GLU A 145 16.20 0.99 1.10
C GLU A 145 14.79 0.60 0.56
N LEU A 146 13.88 1.57 0.44
CA LEU A 146 12.55 1.33 -0.13
C LEU A 146 12.65 0.91 -1.61
N VAL A 147 13.55 1.55 -2.36
CA VAL A 147 13.83 1.18 -3.75
C VAL A 147 14.40 -0.24 -3.84
N ALA A 148 15.34 -0.60 -2.99
CA ALA A 148 15.89 -1.96 -2.96
C ALA A 148 14.82 -3.01 -2.60
N LYS A 149 13.97 -2.74 -1.62
CA LYS A 149 12.82 -3.60 -1.28
C LYS A 149 11.84 -3.76 -2.44
N GLU A 150 11.58 -2.68 -3.18
CA GLU A 150 10.68 -2.73 -4.33
C GLU A 150 11.28 -3.52 -5.51
N ILE A 151 12.58 -3.39 -5.78
CA ILE A 151 13.30 -4.23 -6.76
C ILE A 151 13.16 -5.70 -6.37
N HIS A 152 13.39 -6.05 -5.11
CA HIS A 152 13.24 -7.41 -4.61
C HIS A 152 11.79 -7.91 -4.74
N ARG A 153 10.80 -7.12 -4.33
CA ARG A 153 9.38 -7.45 -4.37
C ARG A 153 8.88 -7.78 -5.78
N LEU A 154 9.41 -7.09 -6.79
CA LEU A 154 9.07 -7.30 -8.21
C LEU A 154 9.97 -8.34 -8.91
N SER A 155 10.94 -8.92 -8.20
CA SER A 155 11.88 -9.89 -8.75
C SER A 155 11.35 -11.33 -8.67
N PRO A 156 11.95 -12.28 -9.42
CA PRO A 156 11.68 -13.71 -9.28
C PRO A 156 12.00 -14.24 -7.86
N ARG A 157 12.83 -13.51 -7.08
CA ARG A 157 13.24 -13.84 -5.71
C ARG A 157 12.31 -13.24 -4.64
N SER A 158 11.15 -12.68 -5.00
CA SER A 158 10.22 -11.99 -4.08
C SER A 158 9.71 -12.83 -2.91
N ALA A 159 9.66 -14.16 -3.05
CA ALA A 159 9.30 -15.10 -1.99
C ALA A 159 10.51 -15.60 -1.18
N ARG A 160 11.72 -15.12 -1.48
CA ARG A 160 12.97 -15.49 -0.84
C ARG A 160 13.41 -14.42 0.15
N PRO A 161 14.43 -14.69 0.99
CA PRO A 161 14.89 -13.70 1.96
C PRO A 161 15.35 -12.38 1.32
N PHE A 162 14.97 -11.27 1.95
CA PHE A 162 15.57 -9.95 1.74
C PHE A 162 16.34 -9.59 3.01
N VAL A 163 17.66 -9.56 2.92
CA VAL A 163 18.53 -9.26 4.06
C VAL A 163 19.20 -7.92 3.83
N SER A 164 19.06 -7.00 4.78
CA SER A 164 19.69 -5.68 4.73
C SER A 164 20.80 -5.55 5.78
N ILE A 165 21.83 -4.79 5.45
CA ILE A 165 22.89 -4.38 6.37
C ILE A 165 23.35 -2.98 6.00
N ASN A 166 23.52 -2.11 7.00
CA ASN A 166 24.14 -0.81 6.81
C ASN A 166 25.62 -0.90 7.21
N CYS A 167 26.52 -0.66 6.24
CA CYS A 167 27.95 -0.80 6.43
C CYS A 167 28.55 0.31 7.30
N GLY A 168 27.95 1.50 7.31
CA GLY A 168 28.41 2.62 8.14
C GLY A 168 27.92 2.56 9.59
N ALA A 169 26.83 1.83 9.87
CA ALA A 169 26.28 1.75 11.21
C ALA A 169 26.98 0.71 12.13
N ILE A 170 27.80 -0.17 11.56
CA ILE A 170 28.45 -1.26 12.28
C ILE A 170 29.95 -0.97 12.40
N PRO A 171 30.53 -1.07 13.61
CA PRO A 171 31.99 -0.95 13.78
C PRO A 171 32.75 -1.93 12.88
N GLU A 172 33.87 -1.48 12.30
CA GLU A 172 34.64 -2.24 11.32
C GLU A 172 35.03 -3.65 11.79
N ASN A 173 35.45 -3.79 13.04
CA ASN A 173 35.81 -5.07 13.65
C ASN A 173 34.63 -6.05 13.79
N LEU A 174 33.38 -5.59 13.76
CA LEU A 174 32.20 -6.43 13.82
C LEU A 174 31.56 -6.65 12.43
N LEU A 175 31.77 -5.73 11.49
CA LEU A 175 31.15 -5.78 10.17
C LEU A 175 31.54 -7.05 9.40
N GLU A 176 32.78 -7.49 9.51
CA GLU A 176 33.23 -8.75 8.89
C GLU A 176 32.45 -9.95 9.42
N SER A 177 32.33 -10.06 10.74
CA SER A 177 31.59 -11.13 11.40
C SER A 177 30.08 -11.08 11.10
N GLU A 178 29.51 -9.87 10.95
CA GLU A 178 28.10 -9.73 10.55
C GLU A 178 27.88 -10.19 9.10
N LEU A 179 28.75 -9.79 8.18
CA LEU A 179 28.63 -10.13 6.76
C LEU A 179 28.87 -11.62 6.49
N PHE A 180 30.02 -12.15 6.95
CA PHE A 180 30.51 -13.47 6.59
C PHE A 180 30.21 -14.55 7.64
N GLY A 181 29.85 -14.14 8.88
CA GLY A 181 29.75 -15.06 10.01
C GLY A 181 31.11 -15.43 10.61
N HIS A 182 31.10 -16.15 11.70
CA HIS A 182 32.34 -16.63 12.35
C HIS A 182 32.15 -18.00 13.00
N LYS A 183 33.27 -18.69 13.17
CA LYS A 183 33.38 -19.89 14.01
C LYS A 183 33.70 -19.50 15.45
N LYS A 184 33.23 -20.33 16.38
CA LYS A 184 33.62 -20.24 17.80
C LYS A 184 35.12 -20.20 17.94
N GLY A 185 35.63 -19.19 18.67
CA GLY A 185 37.06 -19.01 18.89
C GLY A 185 37.82 -18.23 17.79
N ALA A 186 37.16 -17.74 16.77
CA ALA A 186 37.77 -16.99 15.67
C ALA A 186 38.42 -15.66 16.11
N PHE A 187 37.90 -15.07 17.19
CA PHE A 187 38.46 -13.86 17.81
C PHE A 187 38.04 -13.78 19.29
N THR A 188 38.62 -12.85 20.04
CA THR A 188 38.27 -12.60 21.45
C THR A 188 36.81 -12.13 21.54
N GLY A 189 35.92 -13.00 22.09
CA GLY A 189 34.47 -12.75 22.17
C GLY A 189 33.63 -13.63 21.24
N ALA A 190 34.21 -14.43 20.37
CA ALA A 190 33.52 -15.42 19.54
C ALA A 190 33.15 -16.68 20.37
N VAL A 191 32.12 -16.57 21.22
CA VAL A 191 31.70 -17.63 22.16
C VAL A 191 30.93 -18.76 21.46
N THR A 192 30.23 -18.45 20.36
CA THR A 192 29.41 -19.38 19.57
C THR A 192 29.68 -19.21 18.08
N ASP A 193 29.29 -20.21 17.29
CA ASP A 193 29.23 -20.06 15.83
C ASP A 193 28.14 -19.03 15.45
N LYS A 194 28.41 -18.18 14.45
CA LYS A 194 27.46 -17.22 13.91
C LYS A 194 27.32 -17.35 12.41
N VAL A 195 26.07 -17.39 11.93
CA VAL A 195 25.74 -17.33 10.51
C VAL A 195 25.79 -15.88 10.04
N GLY A 196 26.47 -15.61 8.92
CA GLY A 196 26.59 -14.28 8.34
C GLY A 196 25.39 -13.87 7.49
N LYS A 197 25.35 -12.58 7.14
CA LYS A 197 24.27 -12.01 6.28
C LYS A 197 24.29 -12.62 4.87
N PHE A 198 25.45 -12.95 4.32
CA PHE A 198 25.56 -13.62 3.03
C PHE A 198 24.86 -14.99 3.03
N GLU A 199 25.12 -15.84 4.02
CA GLU A 199 24.42 -17.13 4.16
C GLU A 199 22.93 -16.96 4.43
N SER A 200 22.57 -15.95 5.24
CA SER A 200 21.15 -15.66 5.55
C SER A 200 20.37 -15.17 4.33
N ALA A 201 21.05 -14.61 3.32
CA ALA A 201 20.46 -14.11 2.08
C ALA A 201 20.46 -15.17 0.97
N ASP A 202 20.91 -16.40 1.24
CA ASP A 202 21.04 -17.43 0.20
C ASP A 202 19.71 -17.73 -0.50
N GLY A 203 19.74 -17.80 -1.82
CA GLY A 203 18.55 -17.88 -2.69
C GLY A 203 17.79 -16.56 -2.85
N GLY A 204 18.15 -15.50 -2.11
CA GLY A 204 17.42 -14.24 -2.00
C GLY A 204 18.19 -13.01 -2.49
N THR A 205 18.02 -11.90 -1.77
CA THR A 205 18.65 -10.59 -2.08
C THR A 205 19.34 -10.04 -0.85
N LEU A 206 20.59 -9.62 -1.02
CA LEU A 206 21.34 -8.88 -0.01
C LEU A 206 21.38 -7.39 -0.39
N PHE A 207 20.95 -6.54 0.51
CA PHE A 207 21.04 -5.09 0.38
C PHE A 207 22.16 -4.55 1.26
N LEU A 208 23.15 -3.91 0.63
CA LEU A 208 24.29 -3.28 1.26
C LEU A 208 24.10 -1.77 1.26
N ASP A 209 23.64 -1.20 2.36
CA ASP A 209 23.50 0.24 2.49
C ASP A 209 24.81 0.87 2.94
N GLU A 210 25.03 2.12 2.50
CA GLU A 210 26.25 2.88 2.75
C GLU A 210 27.53 2.10 2.36
N ILE A 211 27.52 1.50 1.16
CA ILE A 211 28.64 0.67 0.67
C ILE A 211 29.95 1.44 0.61
N GLY A 212 29.91 2.75 0.40
CA GLY A 212 31.08 3.63 0.42
C GLY A 212 31.76 3.77 1.78
N GLU A 213 31.15 3.26 2.86
CA GLU A 213 31.76 3.19 4.20
C GLU A 213 32.46 1.85 4.47
N MET A 214 32.40 0.90 3.53
CA MET A 214 32.98 -0.42 3.72
C MET A 214 34.51 -0.37 3.76
N PRO A 215 35.18 -0.94 4.79
CA PRO A 215 36.65 -1.01 4.85
C PRO A 215 37.27 -1.75 3.67
N MET A 216 38.46 -1.33 3.24
CA MET A 216 39.13 -1.86 2.05
C MET A 216 39.39 -3.38 2.09
N ASN A 217 39.70 -3.95 3.24
CA ASN A 217 39.89 -5.40 3.44
C ASN A 217 38.58 -6.16 3.19
N LEU A 218 37.41 -5.59 3.53
CA LEU A 218 36.12 -6.21 3.31
C LEU A 218 35.64 -6.04 1.86
N GLN A 219 36.03 -4.94 1.20
CA GLN A 219 35.78 -4.77 -0.23
C GLN A 219 36.41 -5.90 -1.07
N VAL A 220 37.65 -6.35 -0.71
CA VAL A 220 38.30 -7.49 -1.36
C VAL A 220 37.48 -8.78 -1.19
N LYS A 221 37.00 -9.04 0.02
CA LYS A 221 36.14 -10.22 0.28
C LYS A 221 34.82 -10.14 -0.44
N LEU A 222 34.18 -8.97 -0.47
CA LEU A 222 32.94 -8.75 -1.21
C LEU A 222 33.13 -9.00 -2.71
N LEU A 223 34.21 -8.48 -3.30
CA LEU A 223 34.53 -8.72 -4.70
C LEU A 223 34.63 -10.23 -5.01
N ARG A 224 35.30 -11.00 -4.14
CA ARG A 224 35.40 -12.46 -4.29
C ARG A 224 34.01 -13.12 -4.26
N VAL A 225 33.14 -12.71 -3.36
CA VAL A 225 31.76 -13.24 -3.30
C VAL A 225 30.99 -12.93 -4.58
N LEU A 226 31.12 -11.72 -5.13
CA LEU A 226 30.42 -11.33 -6.37
C LEU A 226 30.92 -12.09 -7.58
N GLN A 227 32.22 -12.47 -7.61
CA GLN A 227 32.86 -13.18 -8.73
C GLN A 227 32.69 -14.70 -8.64
N GLU A 228 32.98 -15.27 -7.46
CA GLU A 228 33.08 -16.71 -7.26
C GLU A 228 31.82 -17.34 -6.66
N ARG A 229 30.91 -16.50 -6.12
CA ARG A 229 29.71 -16.96 -5.39
C ARG A 229 30.03 -17.83 -4.18
N VAL A 230 31.18 -17.58 -3.55
CA VAL A 230 31.69 -18.34 -2.42
C VAL A 230 32.03 -17.40 -1.27
N ILE A 231 31.70 -17.83 -0.06
CA ILE A 231 32.07 -17.15 1.18
C ILE A 231 32.87 -18.08 2.08
N GLU A 232 33.66 -17.49 2.98
CA GLU A 232 34.34 -18.15 4.06
C GLU A 232 34.02 -17.43 5.37
N ARG A 233 33.66 -18.18 6.42
CA ARG A 233 33.44 -17.60 7.75
C ARG A 233 34.77 -17.21 8.39
N VAL A 234 34.76 -16.19 9.22
CA VAL A 234 35.94 -15.82 10.01
C VAL A 234 36.36 -17.01 10.89
N GLY A 235 37.60 -17.43 10.77
CA GLY A 235 38.16 -18.59 11.47
C GLY A 235 37.76 -19.96 10.89
N ASP A 236 37.16 -20.00 9.69
CA ASP A 236 36.84 -21.23 8.95
C ASP A 236 37.38 -21.10 7.52
N LEU A 237 38.12 -22.09 7.07
CA LEU A 237 38.68 -22.13 5.70
C LEU A 237 37.77 -22.92 4.75
N THR A 238 36.62 -23.38 5.22
CA THR A 238 35.67 -24.14 4.41
C THR A 238 34.85 -23.23 3.53
N PRO A 239 35.02 -23.28 2.19
CA PRO A 239 34.26 -22.44 1.27
C PRO A 239 32.79 -22.90 1.24
N ARG A 240 31.87 -21.93 1.19
CA ARG A 240 30.43 -22.14 1.12
C ARG A 240 29.88 -21.40 -0.09
N GLN A 241 29.17 -22.12 -0.94
CA GLN A 241 28.49 -21.49 -2.08
C GLN A 241 27.26 -20.74 -1.63
N VAL A 242 27.02 -19.58 -2.23
CA VAL A 242 25.85 -18.74 -2.01
C VAL A 242 25.31 -18.23 -3.34
N ASP A 243 24.00 -18.35 -3.52
CA ASP A 243 23.29 -17.77 -4.66
C ASP A 243 22.50 -16.54 -4.23
N ILE A 244 23.14 -15.39 -4.35
CA ILE A 244 22.54 -14.11 -3.91
C ILE A 244 22.49 -13.09 -5.03
N ARG A 245 21.46 -12.27 -5.03
CA ARG A 245 21.41 -11.02 -5.76
C ARG A 245 21.89 -9.89 -4.84
N VAL A 246 22.78 -9.03 -5.30
CA VAL A 246 23.30 -7.90 -4.51
C VAL A 246 22.71 -6.59 -5.03
N ILE A 247 22.21 -5.78 -4.12
CA ILE A 247 21.83 -4.38 -4.34
C ILE A 247 22.65 -3.56 -3.37
N ALA A 248 23.42 -2.60 -3.86
CA ALA A 248 24.22 -1.69 -3.04
C ALA A 248 23.65 -0.28 -3.08
N ALA A 249 23.84 0.49 -2.01
CA ALA A 249 23.44 1.89 -1.97
C ALA A 249 24.50 2.75 -1.30
N THR A 250 24.62 4.01 -1.74
CA THR A 250 25.51 5.00 -1.13
C THR A 250 25.02 6.42 -1.42
N ASN A 251 25.42 7.35 -0.57
CA ASN A 251 25.31 8.79 -0.78
C ASN A 251 26.64 9.42 -1.19
N LYS A 252 27.75 8.64 -1.17
CA LYS A 252 29.07 9.12 -1.53
C LYS A 252 29.30 9.07 -3.03
N ASP A 253 30.13 9.97 -3.53
CA ASP A 253 30.73 9.85 -4.86
C ASP A 253 31.81 8.78 -4.83
N LEU A 254 31.54 7.63 -5.45
CA LEU A 254 32.48 6.50 -5.44
C LEU A 254 33.70 6.76 -6.32
N ASP A 255 33.63 7.63 -7.32
CA ASP A 255 34.80 8.00 -8.14
C ASP A 255 35.79 8.82 -7.31
N ASP A 256 35.31 9.74 -6.48
CA ASP A 256 36.12 10.47 -5.50
C ASP A 256 36.73 9.53 -4.44
N GLU A 257 35.96 8.55 -3.97
CA GLU A 257 36.46 7.55 -3.02
C GLU A 257 37.56 6.66 -3.64
N ILE A 258 37.48 6.35 -4.93
CA ILE A 258 38.52 5.61 -5.68
C ILE A 258 39.78 6.46 -5.80
N GLN A 259 39.65 7.73 -6.20
CA GLN A 259 40.83 8.63 -6.33
C GLN A 259 41.56 8.80 -5.02
N THR A 260 40.87 8.78 -3.89
CA THR A 260 41.45 8.89 -2.55
C THR A 260 41.87 7.54 -1.95
N GLY A 261 41.73 6.45 -2.69
CA GLY A 261 42.16 5.11 -2.27
C GLY A 261 41.27 4.48 -1.18
N ARG A 262 40.06 4.99 -0.97
CA ARG A 262 39.09 4.44 0.01
C ARG A 262 38.09 3.46 -0.58
N PHE A 263 37.97 3.42 -1.91
CA PHE A 263 37.12 2.44 -2.60
C PHE A 263 37.88 1.82 -3.78
N ARG A 264 37.57 0.55 -4.07
CA ARG A 264 38.22 -0.18 -5.17
C ARG A 264 37.44 -0.03 -6.48
N GLU A 265 38.15 0.29 -7.54
CA GLU A 265 37.61 0.43 -8.89
C GLU A 265 37.00 -0.89 -9.41
N ASP A 266 37.68 -2.03 -9.16
CA ASP A 266 37.20 -3.36 -9.59
C ASP A 266 35.89 -3.77 -8.90
N LEU A 267 35.71 -3.39 -7.64
CA LEU A 267 34.46 -3.60 -6.92
C LEU A 267 33.34 -2.70 -7.46
N LEU A 268 33.62 -1.42 -7.74
CA LEU A 268 32.64 -0.52 -8.34
C LEU A 268 32.14 -1.09 -9.66
N TYR A 269 33.02 -1.56 -10.51
CA TYR A 269 32.67 -2.14 -11.81
C TYR A 269 31.70 -3.35 -11.68
N ARG A 270 31.86 -4.12 -10.61
CA ARG A 270 31.02 -5.31 -10.36
C ARG A 270 29.69 -5.01 -9.70
N LEU A 271 29.63 -3.93 -8.90
CA LEU A 271 28.38 -3.46 -8.26
C LEU A 271 27.54 -2.61 -9.20
N ASN A 272 28.19 -1.84 -10.07
CA ASN A 272 27.56 -0.86 -10.94
C ASN A 272 27.23 -1.43 -12.34
N GLU A 273 26.56 -2.59 -12.38
CA GLU A 273 26.00 -3.11 -13.63
C GLU A 273 24.84 -2.26 -14.11
N ILE A 274 24.04 -1.74 -13.17
CA ILE A 274 23.01 -0.71 -13.41
C ILE A 274 23.00 0.28 -12.24
N THR A 275 23.01 1.58 -12.55
CA THR A 275 22.82 2.66 -11.59
C THR A 275 21.38 3.14 -11.56
N LEU A 276 20.86 3.40 -10.35
CA LEU A 276 19.62 4.13 -10.10
C LEU A 276 19.89 5.38 -9.28
N ASP A 277 19.74 6.54 -9.91
CA ASP A 277 19.89 7.84 -9.25
C ASP A 277 18.56 8.29 -8.66
N LEU A 278 18.51 8.44 -7.34
CA LEU A 278 17.31 8.93 -6.66
C LEU A 278 17.36 10.45 -6.55
N PRO A 279 16.30 11.14 -6.96
CA PRO A 279 16.20 12.58 -6.75
C PRO A 279 16.11 12.90 -5.25
N PRO A 280 16.58 14.08 -4.83
CA PRO A 280 16.49 14.57 -3.47
C PRO A 280 15.04 14.81 -3.02
#